data_603792b1e3704095bf31fafb2c4e3950
#
_entry.id   603792b1e3704095bf31fafb2c4e3950
#
_cell.length_a   1.000
_cell.length_b   1.000
_cell.length_c   1.000
_cell.angle_alpha   90.00
_cell.angle_beta   90.00
_cell.angle_gamma   90.00
#
_symmetry.space_group_name_H-M   'P 1'
#
loop_
_entity.id
_entity.type
_entity.pdbx_description
1 polymer ?
#
loop_
_entity_poly.entity_id
_entity_poly.type
_entity_poly.pdbx_seq_one_letter_code
_entity_poly.pdbx_strand_id
1 'polypeptide(L)'
;MAHFDLSCPIDERQVRALRVNDTVTLEGTLFGIRDATQIHMFDRGRKTRFDLAGHAVIHTAPNVRKVAPGPAHPSGYAPLCIGTTTSDRMERFTRPLMQQHGVRLIIGKGGLREDSAKSFSDLGGAYLAIIGGTAA
;
A
#
# COMPACT_ATOMS: atom_id res chain seq x y z
N MET A 1 9.66 -21.83 1.41
CA MET A 1 9.08 -20.83 0.48
C MET A 1 7.74 -21.37 0.02
N ALA A 2 6.69 -20.65 0.34
CA ALA A 2 5.32 -20.98 -0.04
C ALA A 2 4.75 -19.90 -0.96
N HIS A 3 3.63 -20.20 -1.62
CA HIS A 3 2.85 -19.24 -2.39
C HIS A 3 1.47 -19.09 -1.77
N PHE A 4 1.02 -17.84 -1.62
CA PHE A 4 -0.29 -17.50 -1.08
C PHE A 4 -1.10 -16.69 -2.09
N ASP A 5 -2.34 -17.09 -2.30
CA ASP A 5 -3.34 -16.30 -3.01
C ASP A 5 -4.21 -15.59 -1.98
N LEU A 6 -4.13 -14.27 -1.93
CA LEU A 6 -4.84 -13.45 -0.96
C LEU A 6 -5.79 -12.48 -1.66
N SER A 7 -6.99 -12.32 -1.11
CA SER A 7 -7.99 -11.35 -1.61
C SER A 7 -8.26 -10.29 -0.55
N CYS A 8 -8.17 -9.02 -0.94
CA CYS A 8 -8.51 -7.89 -0.05
C CYS A 8 -10.03 -7.79 0.16
N PRO A 9 -10.51 -7.49 1.37
CA PRO A 9 -9.77 -7.22 2.60
C PRO A 9 -9.17 -8.49 3.23
N ILE A 10 -8.01 -8.35 3.86
CA ILE A 10 -7.21 -9.43 4.44
C ILE A 10 -7.29 -9.34 5.96
N ASP A 11 -7.45 -10.47 6.63
CA ASP A 11 -7.43 -10.53 8.08
C ASP A 11 -6.01 -10.71 8.66
N GLU A 12 -5.88 -10.49 9.94
CA GLU A 12 -4.61 -10.60 10.65
C GLU A 12 -4.04 -12.02 10.61
N ARG A 13 -4.91 -13.05 10.69
CA ARG A 13 -4.49 -14.45 10.67
C ARG A 13 -3.83 -14.81 9.35
N GLN A 14 -4.39 -14.36 8.23
CA GLN A 14 -3.84 -14.59 6.90
C GLN A 14 -2.45 -13.97 6.75
N VAL A 15 -2.28 -12.71 7.21
CA VAL A 15 -0.98 -12.04 7.16
C VAL A 15 0.05 -12.70 8.07
N ARG A 16 -0.35 -13.13 9.27
CA ARG A 16 0.57 -13.81 10.21
C ARG A 16 1.01 -15.20 9.76
N ALA A 17 0.34 -15.77 8.76
CA ALA A 17 0.78 -17.04 8.15
C ALA A 17 1.99 -16.86 7.22
N LEU A 18 2.20 -15.65 6.69
CA LEU A 18 3.30 -15.35 5.78
C LEU A 18 4.66 -15.45 6.47
N ARG A 19 5.65 -15.92 5.72
CA ARG A 19 7.05 -16.00 6.14
C ARG A 19 7.95 -15.28 5.14
N VAL A 20 9.14 -14.94 5.58
CA VAL A 20 10.17 -14.37 4.69
C VAL A 20 10.42 -15.33 3.53
N ASN A 21 10.56 -14.80 2.33
CA ASN A 21 10.71 -15.50 1.05
C ASN A 21 9.44 -16.18 0.52
N ASP A 22 8.30 -16.07 1.19
CA ASP A 22 7.03 -16.45 0.56
C ASP A 22 6.68 -15.49 -0.58
N THR A 23 5.94 -16.00 -1.55
CA THR A 23 5.37 -15.19 -2.64
C THR A 23 3.87 -15.05 -2.47
N VAL A 24 3.33 -13.93 -2.92
CA VAL A 24 1.91 -13.60 -2.78
C VAL A 24 1.34 -13.13 -4.11
N THR A 25 0.26 -13.76 -4.54
CA THR A 25 -0.67 -13.17 -5.52
C THR A 25 -1.74 -12.41 -4.74
N LEU A 26 -1.98 -11.17 -5.10
CA LEU A 26 -2.93 -10.32 -4.40
C LEU A 26 -4.03 -9.87 -5.35
N GLU A 27 -5.28 -10.14 -4.96
CA GLU A 27 -6.48 -9.74 -5.70
C GLU A 27 -7.32 -8.73 -4.93
N GLY A 28 -8.09 -7.93 -5.66
CA GLY A 28 -8.98 -6.92 -5.11
C GLY A 28 -8.44 -5.51 -5.28
N THR A 29 -8.97 -4.58 -4.48
CA THR A 29 -8.60 -3.17 -4.55
C THR A 29 -7.29 -2.89 -3.83
N LEU A 30 -6.34 -2.31 -4.53
CA LEU A 30 -5.10 -1.75 -3.98
C LEU A 30 -5.19 -0.23 -3.96
N PHE A 31 -4.71 0.38 -2.90
CA PHE A 31 -4.67 1.84 -2.77
C PHE A 31 -3.26 2.35 -3.02
N GLY A 32 -3.10 3.16 -4.07
CA GLY A 32 -1.82 3.82 -4.35
C GLY A 32 -1.64 5.04 -3.45
N ILE A 33 -0.59 5.06 -2.66
CA ILE A 33 -0.22 6.20 -1.81
C ILE A 33 1.28 6.45 -1.87
N ARG A 34 1.66 7.68 -1.54
CA ARG A 34 3.06 8.03 -1.36
C ARG A 34 3.21 9.06 -0.24
N ASP A 35 4.39 9.62 -0.08
CA ASP A 35 4.71 10.59 0.97
C ASP A 35 3.72 11.76 1.04
N ALA A 36 3.41 12.42 -0.06
CA ALA A 36 2.48 13.55 -0.05
C ALA A 36 1.11 13.21 0.56
N THR A 37 0.53 12.07 0.18
CA THR A 37 -0.74 11.61 0.74
C THR A 37 -0.62 11.36 2.24
N GLN A 38 0.43 10.69 2.67
CA GLN A 38 0.64 10.33 4.08
C GLN A 38 0.96 11.55 4.94
N ILE A 39 1.70 12.53 4.42
CA ILE A 39 1.90 13.83 5.07
C ILE A 39 0.55 14.54 5.27
N HIS A 40 -0.31 14.54 4.27
CA HIS A 40 -1.65 15.11 4.41
C HIS A 40 -2.49 14.40 5.47
N MET A 41 -2.43 13.07 5.52
CA MET A 41 -3.18 12.28 6.49
C MET A 41 -2.66 12.46 7.92
N PHE A 42 -1.35 12.30 8.13
CA PHE A 42 -0.77 12.18 9.46
C PHE A 42 -0.19 13.48 10.03
N ASP A 43 0.41 14.32 9.19
CA ASP A 43 1.00 15.59 9.66
C ASP A 43 -0.03 16.73 9.63
N ARG A 44 -0.99 16.68 8.70
CA ARG A 44 -2.01 17.74 8.53
C ARG A 44 -3.41 17.32 8.96
N GLY A 45 -3.58 16.09 9.47
CA GLY A 45 -4.83 15.58 9.99
C GLY A 45 -5.98 15.47 8.97
N ARG A 46 -5.68 15.37 7.69
CA ARG A 46 -6.71 15.20 6.65
C ARG A 46 -7.23 13.78 6.63
N LYS A 47 -8.55 13.63 6.63
CA LYS A 47 -9.20 12.32 6.52
C LYS A 47 -9.16 11.80 5.09
N THR A 48 -8.86 10.52 4.93
CA THR A 48 -9.08 9.82 3.66
C THR A 48 -10.56 9.59 3.42
N ARG A 49 -10.95 9.54 2.14
CA ARG A 49 -12.31 9.19 1.72
C ARG A 49 -12.52 7.68 1.60
N PHE A 50 -11.45 6.90 1.67
CA PHE A 50 -11.47 5.47 1.48
C PHE A 50 -11.30 4.75 2.82
N ASP A 51 -12.01 3.63 2.98
CA ASP A 51 -11.76 2.68 4.05
C ASP A 51 -10.58 1.79 3.65
N LEU A 52 -9.48 1.89 4.38
CA LEU A 52 -8.26 1.13 4.13
C LEU A 52 -8.17 -0.14 4.97
N ALA A 53 -9.14 -0.39 5.85
CA ALA A 53 -9.09 -1.50 6.79
C ALA A 53 -9.00 -2.86 6.07
N GLY A 54 -7.98 -3.64 6.42
CA GLY A 54 -7.71 -4.94 5.80
C GLY A 54 -7.14 -4.87 4.39
N HIS A 55 -6.96 -3.69 3.81
CA HIS A 55 -6.44 -3.53 2.48
C HIS A 55 -4.93 -3.42 2.41
N ALA A 56 -4.41 -3.59 1.20
CA ALA A 56 -3.03 -3.33 0.86
C ALA A 56 -2.88 -1.93 0.29
N VAL A 57 -1.78 -1.27 0.63
CA VAL A 57 -1.35 -0.04 0.00
C VAL A 57 -0.08 -0.29 -0.80
N ILE A 58 0.03 0.36 -1.96
CA ILE A 58 1.23 0.32 -2.77
C ILE A 58 1.86 1.71 -2.83
N HIS A 59 3.15 1.78 -2.55
CA HIS A 59 3.91 3.02 -2.66
C HIS A 59 4.12 3.35 -4.15
N THR A 60 3.39 4.35 -4.65
CA THR A 60 3.30 4.63 -6.08
C THR A 60 3.71 6.05 -6.43
N ALA A 61 4.20 6.18 -7.66
CA ALA A 61 4.31 7.45 -8.38
C ALA A 61 3.37 7.37 -9.59
N PRO A 62 2.08 7.71 -9.44
CA PRO A 62 1.11 7.59 -10.52
C PRO A 62 1.40 8.62 -11.61
N ASN A 63 1.30 8.19 -12.85
CA ASN A 63 1.34 9.05 -14.02
C ASN A 63 -0.05 9.09 -14.64
N VAL A 64 -0.63 10.28 -14.70
CA VAL A 64 -2.01 10.49 -15.13
C VAL A 64 -2.09 11.62 -16.15
N ARG A 65 -3.07 11.55 -17.04
CA ARG A 65 -3.39 12.62 -17.98
C ARG A 65 -4.71 13.27 -17.56
N LYS A 66 -4.75 14.59 -17.55
CA LYS A 66 -6.01 15.32 -17.33
C LYS A 66 -6.93 15.14 -18.55
N VAL A 67 -8.18 14.78 -18.29
CA VAL A 67 -9.23 14.57 -19.28
C VAL A 67 -10.53 15.22 -18.79
N ALA A 68 -11.48 15.39 -19.68
CA ALA A 68 -12.83 15.84 -19.27
C ALA A 68 -13.45 14.79 -18.33
N PRO A 69 -14.05 15.20 -17.19
CA PRO A 69 -14.79 14.28 -16.34
C PRO A 69 -15.95 13.64 -17.08
N GLY A 70 -16.13 12.33 -16.85
CA GLY A 70 -17.20 11.56 -17.47
C GLY A 70 -17.32 10.17 -16.86
N PRO A 71 -18.23 9.31 -17.37
CA PRO A 71 -18.46 7.98 -16.79
C PRO A 71 -17.20 7.11 -16.74
N ALA A 72 -16.33 7.21 -17.74
CA ALA A 72 -15.06 6.44 -17.77
C ALA A 72 -13.99 7.00 -16.81
N HIS A 73 -13.99 8.31 -16.59
CA HIS A 73 -13.00 9.01 -15.76
C HIS A 73 -13.67 10.05 -14.87
N PRO A 74 -14.44 9.65 -13.85
CA PRO A 74 -15.19 10.59 -12.99
C PRO A 74 -14.30 11.60 -12.27
N SER A 75 -13.04 11.25 -12.01
CA SER A 75 -12.07 12.13 -11.36
C SER A 75 -11.54 13.25 -12.26
N GLY A 76 -11.76 13.18 -13.56
CA GLY A 76 -11.13 14.06 -14.54
C GLY A 76 -9.66 13.68 -14.87
N TYR A 77 -9.25 12.47 -14.54
CA TYR A 77 -7.92 11.94 -14.83
C TYR A 77 -7.98 10.52 -15.40
N ALA A 78 -7.27 10.29 -16.47
CA ALA A 78 -7.04 8.97 -17.03
C ALA A 78 -5.68 8.43 -16.58
N PRO A 79 -5.60 7.19 -16.07
CA PRO A 79 -4.32 6.59 -15.72
C PRO A 79 -3.52 6.27 -16.98
N LEU A 80 -2.22 6.53 -16.94
CA LEU A 80 -1.26 6.15 -17.98
C LEU A 80 -0.39 4.97 -17.50
N CYS A 81 0.19 5.11 -16.33
CA CYS A 81 0.94 4.04 -15.67
C CYS A 81 1.05 4.32 -14.17
N ILE A 82 1.41 3.29 -13.41
CA ILE A 82 1.72 3.39 -11.98
C ILE A 82 3.17 2.94 -11.78
N GLY A 83 4.05 3.85 -11.43
CA GLY A 83 5.42 3.53 -11.03
C GLY A 83 5.50 3.24 -9.54
N THR A 84 6.22 2.18 -9.15
CA THR A 84 6.51 1.94 -7.74
C THR A 84 7.59 2.91 -7.27
N THR A 85 7.32 3.67 -6.20
CA THR A 85 8.31 4.56 -5.58
C THR A 85 9.02 3.88 -4.41
N THR A 86 10.21 4.37 -4.07
CA THR A 86 11.02 3.82 -2.96
C THR A 86 10.32 4.00 -1.62
N SER A 87 10.21 2.90 -0.86
CA SER A 87 9.47 2.86 0.40
C SER A 87 10.20 3.49 1.58
N ASP A 88 11.53 3.42 1.59
CA ASP A 88 12.37 3.76 2.75
C ASP A 88 12.05 5.10 3.42
N ARG A 89 11.85 6.17 2.64
CA ARG A 89 11.51 7.49 3.19
C ARG A 89 10.12 7.59 3.82
N MET A 90 9.28 6.57 3.65
CA MET A 90 7.93 6.49 4.21
C MET A 90 7.85 5.63 5.46
N GLU A 91 9.00 5.23 6.00
CA GLU A 91 9.14 4.40 7.19
C GLU A 91 8.25 4.85 8.36
N ARG A 92 8.26 6.13 8.68
CA ARG A 92 7.52 6.69 9.81
C ARG A 92 6.00 6.57 9.71
N PHE A 93 5.48 6.31 8.52
CA PHE A 93 4.04 6.20 8.29
C PHE A 93 3.51 4.77 8.43
N THR A 94 4.35 3.76 8.50
CA THR A 94 3.91 2.36 8.59
C THR A 94 3.01 2.14 9.80
N ARG A 95 3.46 2.50 10.98
CA ARG A 95 2.68 2.28 12.20
C ARG A 95 1.35 3.05 12.21
N PRO A 96 1.29 4.34 11.91
CA PRO A 96 0.02 5.05 11.86
C PRO A 96 -0.94 4.53 10.79
N LEU A 97 -0.46 4.09 9.62
CA LEU A 97 -1.31 3.43 8.61
C LEU A 97 -1.98 2.17 9.18
N MET A 98 -1.23 1.36 9.91
CA MET A 98 -1.75 0.12 10.50
C MET A 98 -2.69 0.40 11.68
N GLN A 99 -2.28 1.27 12.61
CA GLN A 99 -3.04 1.55 13.83
C GLN A 99 -4.32 2.32 13.57
N GLN A 100 -4.26 3.35 12.73
CA GLN A 100 -5.38 4.27 12.51
C GLN A 100 -6.29 3.85 11.37
N HIS A 101 -5.76 3.14 10.38
CA HIS A 101 -6.49 2.76 9.17
C HIS A 101 -6.61 1.26 8.94
N GLY A 102 -5.99 0.42 9.77
CA GLY A 102 -6.10 -1.03 9.65
C GLY A 102 -5.46 -1.63 8.40
N VAL A 103 -4.51 -0.93 7.78
CA VAL A 103 -3.75 -1.45 6.64
C VAL A 103 -2.97 -2.69 7.08
N ARG A 104 -2.98 -3.73 6.25
CA ARG A 104 -2.34 -5.02 6.55
C ARG A 104 -1.09 -5.28 5.72
N LEU A 105 -1.08 -4.83 4.47
CA LEU A 105 0.04 -5.05 3.56
C LEU A 105 0.53 -3.72 3.00
N ILE A 106 1.84 -3.58 2.94
CA ILE A 106 2.50 -2.46 2.26
C ILE A 106 3.34 -3.04 1.14
N ILE A 107 3.09 -2.61 -0.08
CA ILE A 107 3.79 -3.05 -1.28
C ILE A 107 4.72 -1.94 -1.76
N GLY A 108 5.95 -2.28 -2.08
CA GLY A 108 6.89 -1.29 -2.57
C GLY A 108 8.23 -1.86 -2.98
N LYS A 109 9.21 -0.99 -3.15
CA LYS A 109 10.60 -1.32 -3.44
C LYS A 109 11.55 -0.60 -2.50
N GLY A 110 12.79 -1.07 -2.40
CA GLY A 110 13.83 -0.47 -1.56
C GLY A 110 13.72 -0.81 -0.09
N GLY A 111 12.66 -1.51 0.31
CA GLY A 111 12.47 -1.98 1.68
C GLY A 111 12.01 -0.91 2.66
N LEU A 112 11.74 -1.36 3.87
CA LEU A 112 11.46 -0.58 5.07
C LEU A 112 12.45 -1.03 6.16
N ARG A 113 12.49 -0.29 7.28
CA ARG A 113 13.48 -0.49 8.34
C ARG A 113 12.85 -1.15 9.58
N GLU A 114 13.58 -1.08 10.68
CA GLU A 114 13.25 -1.75 11.94
C GLU A 114 11.92 -1.32 12.56
N ASP A 115 11.57 -0.03 12.51
CA ASP A 115 10.30 0.47 13.07
C ASP A 115 9.10 -0.11 12.33
N SER A 116 9.20 -0.26 11.02
CA SER A 116 8.17 -0.93 10.22
C SER A 116 8.12 -2.42 10.53
N ALA A 117 9.27 -3.10 10.60
CA ALA A 117 9.32 -4.52 10.95
C ALA A 117 8.66 -4.76 12.32
N LYS A 118 8.96 -3.91 13.31
CA LYS A 118 8.31 -3.95 14.62
C LYS A 118 6.81 -3.71 14.52
N SER A 119 6.38 -2.77 13.70
CA SER A 119 4.96 -2.47 13.51
C SER A 119 4.22 -3.65 12.88
N PHE A 120 4.80 -4.32 11.90
CA PHE A 120 4.24 -5.53 11.30
C PHE A 120 4.12 -6.66 12.32
N SER A 121 5.13 -6.87 13.14
CA SER A 121 5.11 -7.87 14.21
C SER A 121 4.03 -7.57 15.24
N ASP A 122 3.97 -6.35 15.76
CA ASP A 122 3.04 -5.94 16.81
C ASP A 122 1.58 -5.99 16.34
N LEU A 123 1.30 -5.54 15.13
CA LEU A 123 -0.05 -5.23 14.64
C LEU A 123 -0.58 -6.24 13.60
N GLY A 124 0.23 -7.17 13.16
CA GLY A 124 -0.12 -8.15 12.13
C GLY A 124 -0.18 -7.55 10.74
N GLY A 125 0.98 -7.36 10.14
CA GLY A 125 1.14 -6.87 8.78
C GLY A 125 2.38 -7.44 8.12
N ALA A 126 2.57 -7.11 6.85
CA ALA A 126 3.75 -7.49 6.11
C ALA A 126 4.11 -6.46 5.02
N TYR A 127 5.37 -6.47 4.65
CA TYR A 127 5.88 -5.75 3.49
C TYR A 127 6.08 -6.73 2.33
N LEU A 128 5.49 -6.40 1.18
CA LEU A 128 5.66 -7.15 -0.05
C LEU A 128 6.55 -6.36 -1.00
N ALA A 129 7.68 -6.93 -1.35
CA ALA A 129 8.60 -6.33 -2.31
C ALA A 129 8.19 -6.67 -3.73
N ILE A 130 8.19 -5.67 -4.61
CA ILE A 130 8.03 -5.87 -6.06
C ILE A 130 9.23 -5.29 -6.81
N ILE A 131 9.47 -5.83 -7.99
CA ILE A 131 10.50 -5.31 -8.88
C ILE A 131 10.05 -3.96 -9.43
N GLY A 132 10.95 -2.97 -9.42
CA GLY A 132 10.66 -1.64 -9.97
C GLY A 132 10.23 -1.74 -11.44
N GLY A 133 9.17 -1.02 -11.80
CA GLY A 133 8.60 -1.00 -13.14
C GLY A 133 7.53 -2.07 -13.43
N THR A 134 7.38 -3.09 -12.59
CA THR A 134 6.39 -4.17 -12.82
C THR A 134 4.95 -3.74 -12.60
N ALA A 135 4.71 -2.63 -11.92
CA ALA A 135 3.39 -2.06 -11.70
C ALA A 135 2.96 -1.04 -12.78
N ALA A 136 3.84 -0.79 -13.76
CA ALA A 136 3.59 0.17 -14.83
C ALA A 136 2.63 -0.35 -15.91
#